data_c3bf9fd3202d4cde30af114f360031b2
#
_entry.id   c3bf9fd3202d4cde30af114f360031b2
#
_cell.length_a   1.000
_cell.length_b   1.000
_cell.length_c   1.000
_cell.angle_alpha   90.00
_cell.angle_beta   90.00
_cell.angle_gamma   90.00
#
_symmetry.space_group_name_H-M   'P 1'
#
loop_
_entity.id
_entity.type
_entity.pdbx_description
1 polymer ?
#
loop_
_entity_poly.entity_id
_entity_poly.type
_entity_poly.pdbx_seq_one_letter_code
_entity_poly.pdbx_strand_id
1 'polypeptide(L)'
;MTLKERLNADFKEAMKNKEKVRKETISFVRAAIKQYEVDNREEIDDAGIASILAKQVKMRKDALADFESAGRTDLIDAYNAEIEVLMDY
;
A
#
# COMPACT_ATOMS: atom_id res chain seq x y z
N MET A 1 9.26 16.41 -4.56
CA MET A 1 8.09 15.89 -3.82
C MET A 1 8.51 14.69 -2.98
N THR A 2 8.18 14.69 -1.70
CA THR A 2 8.47 13.54 -0.84
C THR A 2 7.50 12.40 -1.13
N LEU A 3 7.85 11.18 -0.70
CA LEU A 3 6.93 10.03 -0.83
C LEU A 3 5.62 10.27 -0.10
N LYS A 4 5.66 10.92 1.06
CA LYS A 4 4.46 11.26 1.83
C LYS A 4 3.54 12.20 1.05
N GLU A 5 4.12 13.23 0.45
CA GLU A 5 3.37 14.19 -0.38
C GLU A 5 2.80 13.50 -1.61
N ARG A 6 3.58 12.64 -2.26
CA ARG A 6 3.15 11.88 -3.43
C ARG A 6 1.99 10.94 -3.09
N LEU A 7 2.08 10.22 -1.98
CA LEU A 7 1.01 9.33 -1.51
C LEU A 7 -0.28 10.10 -1.23
N ASN A 8 -0.16 11.27 -0.61
CA ASN A 8 -1.33 12.11 -0.31
C ASN A 8 -1.98 12.64 -1.59
N ALA A 9 -1.17 13.09 -2.55
CA ALA A 9 -1.66 13.58 -3.84
C ALA A 9 -2.33 12.46 -4.64
N ASP A 10 -1.71 11.29 -4.68
CA ASP A 10 -2.24 10.13 -5.39
C ASP A 10 -3.53 9.60 -4.76
N PHE A 11 -3.64 9.68 -3.44
CA PHE A 11 -4.87 9.32 -2.73
C PHE A 11 -6.05 10.22 -3.16
N LYS A 12 -5.81 11.53 -3.22
CA LYS A 12 -6.83 12.49 -3.65
C LYS A 12 -7.24 12.26 -5.10
N GLU A 13 -6.26 12.00 -5.96
CA GLU A 13 -6.51 11.73 -7.37
C GLU A 13 -7.32 10.44 -7.54
N ALA A 14 -6.94 9.38 -6.83
CA ALA A 14 -7.66 8.10 -6.88
C ALA A 14 -9.11 8.26 -6.40
N MET A 15 -9.32 9.07 -5.36
CA MET A 15 -10.64 9.37 -4.84
C MET A 15 -11.47 10.12 -5.87
N LYS A 16 -10.89 11.13 -6.51
CA LYS A 16 -11.54 11.95 -7.54
C LYS A 16 -11.93 11.11 -8.76
N ASN A 17 -11.04 10.22 -9.18
CA ASN A 17 -11.22 9.38 -10.38
C ASN A 17 -11.94 8.07 -10.08
N LYS A 18 -12.38 7.85 -8.84
CA LYS A 18 -13.10 6.65 -8.40
C LYS A 18 -12.30 5.36 -8.65
N GLU A 19 -10.98 5.43 -8.48
CA GLU A 19 -10.07 4.30 -8.59
C GLU A 19 -10.02 3.55 -7.24
N LYS A 20 -10.98 2.67 -7.02
CA LYS A 20 -11.21 2.02 -5.73
C LYS A 20 -9.99 1.27 -5.21
N VAL A 21 -9.39 0.42 -6.04
CA VAL A 21 -8.23 -0.40 -5.63
C VAL A 21 -7.06 0.49 -5.25
N ARG A 22 -6.74 1.48 -6.08
CA ARG A 22 -5.66 2.42 -5.83
C ARG A 22 -5.89 3.21 -4.54
N LYS A 23 -7.09 3.71 -4.36
CA LYS A 23 -7.48 4.47 -3.15
C LYS A 23 -7.31 3.62 -1.89
N GLU A 24 -7.87 2.42 -1.89
CA GLU A 24 -7.82 1.53 -0.73
C GLU A 24 -6.39 1.09 -0.41
N THR A 25 -5.58 0.77 -1.43
CA THR A 25 -4.20 0.35 -1.24
C THR A 25 -3.37 1.49 -0.65
N ILE A 26 -3.49 2.70 -1.18
CA ILE A 26 -2.81 3.88 -0.62
C ILE A 26 -3.28 4.14 0.81
N SER A 27 -4.56 3.94 1.09
CA SER A 27 -5.12 4.09 2.43
C SER A 27 -4.43 3.19 3.46
N PHE A 28 -4.13 1.93 3.11
CA PHE A 28 -3.37 1.02 3.98
C PHE A 28 -1.97 1.56 4.29
N VAL A 29 -1.29 2.10 3.29
CA VAL A 29 0.05 2.69 3.48
C VAL A 29 -0.04 3.92 4.39
N ARG A 30 -1.01 4.78 4.15
CA ARG A 30 -1.19 6.00 4.96
C ARG A 30 -1.51 5.65 6.42
N ALA A 31 -2.31 4.62 6.66
CA ALA A 31 -2.62 4.15 8.00
C ALA A 31 -1.36 3.63 8.72
N ALA A 32 -0.52 2.88 8.01
CA ALA A 32 0.74 2.38 8.55
C ALA A 32 1.71 3.53 8.87
N ILE A 33 1.76 4.56 8.03
CA ILE A 33 2.57 5.76 8.26
C ILE A 33 2.10 6.47 9.53
N LYS A 34 0.80 6.66 9.66
CA LYS A 34 0.22 7.33 10.83
C LYS A 34 0.52 6.55 12.11
N GLN A 35 0.40 5.22 12.06
CA GLN A 35 0.68 4.37 13.21
C GLN A 35 2.15 4.48 13.62
N TYR A 36 3.07 4.47 12.66
CA TYR A 36 4.49 4.68 12.90
C TYR A 36 4.75 6.02 13.61
N GLU A 37 4.17 7.10 13.08
CA GLU A 37 4.38 8.44 13.63
C GLU A 37 3.83 8.59 15.05
N VAL A 38 2.69 7.95 15.34
CA VAL A 38 2.12 7.93 16.69
C VAL A 38 2.99 7.12 17.66
N ASP A 39 3.40 5.93 17.23
CA ASP A 39 4.19 5.03 18.10
C ASP A 39 5.59 5.56 18.40
N ASN A 40 6.21 6.23 17.45
CA ASN A 40 7.58 6.73 17.57
C ASN A 40 7.65 8.22 17.91
N ARG A 41 6.53 8.92 17.91
CA ARG A 41 6.42 10.35 18.17
C ARG A 41 7.38 11.19 17.31
N GLU A 42 7.49 10.81 16.04
CA GLU A 42 8.34 11.50 15.07
C GLU A 42 7.73 11.41 13.67
N GLU A 43 8.12 12.35 12.79
CA GLU A 43 7.76 12.28 11.39
C GLU A 43 8.58 11.18 10.71
N ILE A 44 7.91 10.40 9.86
CA ILE A 44 8.58 9.38 9.07
C ILE A 44 9.22 10.01 7.83
N ASP A 45 10.44 9.58 7.50
CA ASP A 45 11.14 10.02 6.29
C ASP A 45 10.86 9.06 5.11
N ASP A 46 11.41 9.41 3.94
CA ASP A 46 11.23 8.60 2.73
C ASP A 46 11.77 7.18 2.90
N ALA A 47 12.89 7.00 3.60
CA ALA A 47 13.44 5.68 3.88
C ALA A 47 12.49 4.82 4.72
N GLY A 48 11.86 5.43 5.72
CA GLY A 48 10.86 4.76 6.54
C GLY A 48 9.62 4.38 5.75
N ILE A 49 9.17 5.25 4.87
CA ILE A 49 8.03 4.97 3.99
C ILE A 49 8.38 3.85 3.00
N ALA A 50 9.58 3.85 2.45
CA ALA A 50 10.04 2.78 1.56
C ALA A 50 10.02 1.42 2.27
N SER A 51 10.41 1.38 3.54
CA SER A 51 10.32 0.16 4.36
C SER A 51 8.88 -0.31 4.55
N ILE A 52 7.96 0.60 4.79
CA ILE A 52 6.54 0.28 4.91
C ILE A 52 6.01 -0.29 3.58
N LEU A 53 6.34 0.35 2.46
CA LEU A 53 5.93 -0.12 1.14
C LEU A 53 6.44 -1.53 0.86
N ALA A 54 7.72 -1.78 1.14
CA ALA A 54 8.33 -3.11 0.96
C ALA A 54 7.63 -4.17 1.80
N LYS A 55 7.29 -3.86 3.03
CA LYS A 55 6.58 -4.77 3.92
C LYS A 55 5.16 -5.06 3.41
N GLN A 56 4.46 -4.04 2.92
CA GLN A 56 3.12 -4.20 2.35
C GLN A 56 3.14 -5.11 1.12
N VAL A 57 4.15 -4.97 0.26
CA VAL A 57 4.34 -5.85 -0.89
C VAL A 57 4.62 -7.28 -0.45
N LYS A 58 5.55 -7.45 0.50
CA LYS A 58 5.92 -8.78 1.00
C LYS A 58 4.74 -9.52 1.61
N MET A 59 3.95 -8.86 2.44
CA MET A 59 2.76 -9.46 3.05
C MET A 59 1.79 -9.99 2.00
N ARG A 60 1.58 -9.23 0.92
CA ARG A 60 0.68 -9.63 -0.15
C ARG A 60 1.26 -10.78 -0.98
N LYS A 61 2.55 -10.76 -1.25
CA LYS A 61 3.22 -11.87 -1.97
C LYS A 61 3.16 -13.17 -1.17
N ASP A 62 3.35 -13.09 0.15
CA ASP A 62 3.24 -14.26 1.02
C ASP A 62 1.81 -14.82 1.02
N ALA A 63 0.81 -13.93 1.03
CA ALA A 63 -0.59 -14.34 0.97
C ALA A 63 -0.97 -14.97 -0.38
N LEU A 64 -0.33 -14.54 -1.48
CA LEU A 64 -0.59 -15.12 -2.80
C LEU A 64 -0.33 -16.62 -2.85
N ALA A 65 0.73 -17.09 -2.18
CA ALA A 65 1.05 -18.51 -2.11
C ALA A 65 -0.09 -19.32 -1.47
N ASP A 66 -0.68 -18.77 -0.40
CA ASP A 66 -1.81 -19.40 0.29
C ASP A 66 -3.06 -19.40 -0.59
N PHE A 67 -3.31 -18.31 -1.31
CA PHE A 67 -4.46 -18.21 -2.21
C PHE A 67 -4.34 -19.15 -3.41
N GLU A 68 -3.13 -19.34 -3.93
CA GLU A 68 -2.87 -20.30 -5.00
C GLU A 68 -3.17 -21.73 -4.54
N SER A 69 -2.72 -22.08 -3.35
CA SER A 69 -3.00 -23.40 -2.74
C SER A 69 -4.49 -23.63 -2.53
N ALA A 70 -5.23 -22.58 -2.21
CA ALA A 70 -6.68 -22.65 -1.99
C ALA A 70 -7.51 -22.51 -3.27
N GLY A 71 -6.89 -22.22 -4.41
CA GLY A 71 -7.60 -22.00 -5.68
C GLY A 71 -8.44 -20.73 -5.72
N ARG A 72 -8.10 -19.71 -4.93
CA ARG A 72 -8.85 -18.45 -4.82
C ARG A 72 -8.36 -17.43 -5.81
N THR A 73 -8.72 -17.60 -7.08
CA THR A 73 -8.30 -16.70 -8.18
C THR A 73 -8.81 -15.27 -8.00
N ASP A 74 -9.97 -15.09 -7.39
CA ASP A 74 -10.52 -13.77 -7.07
C ASP A 74 -9.59 -12.97 -6.15
N LEU A 75 -9.04 -13.62 -5.12
CA LEU A 75 -8.12 -12.99 -4.17
C LEU A 75 -6.74 -12.78 -4.80
N ILE A 76 -6.29 -13.72 -5.65
CA ILE A 76 -5.02 -13.58 -6.38
C ILE A 76 -5.06 -12.33 -7.27
N ASP A 77 -6.11 -12.15 -8.04
CA ASP A 77 -6.26 -11.00 -8.94
C ASP A 77 -6.32 -9.68 -8.14
N ALA A 78 -7.06 -9.67 -7.03
CA ALA A 78 -7.18 -8.49 -6.18
C ALA A 78 -5.82 -8.09 -5.59
N TYR A 79 -5.07 -9.06 -5.05
CA TYR A 79 -3.77 -8.78 -4.42
C TYR A 79 -2.72 -8.39 -5.45
N ASN A 80 -2.74 -8.97 -6.65
CA ASN A 80 -1.84 -8.56 -7.73
C ASN A 80 -2.09 -7.10 -8.13
N ALA A 81 -3.34 -6.68 -8.20
CA ALA A 81 -3.68 -5.28 -8.49
C ALA A 81 -3.15 -4.34 -7.40
N GLU A 82 -3.25 -4.73 -6.13
CA GLU A 82 -2.71 -3.94 -5.01
C GLU A 82 -1.19 -3.87 -5.05
N ILE A 83 -0.52 -4.99 -5.37
CA ILE A 83 0.94 -5.01 -5.52
C ILE A 83 1.39 -4.06 -6.62
N GLU A 84 0.69 -4.01 -7.75
CA GLU A 84 1.00 -3.06 -8.83
C GLU A 84 0.96 -1.62 -8.35
N VAL A 85 -0.04 -1.26 -7.56
CA VAL A 85 -0.14 0.09 -6.97
C VAL A 85 1.06 0.38 -6.08
N LEU A 86 1.43 -0.56 -5.22
CA LEU A 86 2.55 -0.41 -4.28
C LEU A 86 3.89 -0.31 -5.01
N MET A 87 4.07 -1.07 -6.08
CA MET A 87 5.31 -1.09 -6.85
C MET A 87 5.53 0.17 -7.69
N ASP A 88 4.52 1.02 -7.82
CA ASP A 88 4.64 2.31 -8.49
C ASP A 88 5.46 3.34 -7.67
N TYR A 89 5.73 3.02 -6.43
CA TYR A 89 6.56 3.82 -5.54
C TYR A 89 7.92 3.15 -5.34
#